data_55baba894cb4799d3dd6cbf3d72c5735
#
_entry.id   55baba894cb4799d3dd6cbf3d72c5735
#
_cell.length_a   1.000
_cell.length_b   1.000
_cell.length_c   1.000
_cell.angle_alpha   90.00
_cell.angle_beta   90.00
_cell.angle_gamma   90.00
#
_symmetry.space_group_name_H-M   'P 1'
#
loop_
_entity.id
_entity.type
_entity.pdbx_description
1 polymer ?
#
loop_
_entity_poly.entity_id
_entity_poly.type
_entity_poly.pdbx_seq_one_letter_code
_entity_poly.pdbx_strand_id
1 'polypeptide(L)'
;MGILDSLFGRGETKQVGSNVNWIPMNIIDQIATIKEQSKSEVVLLFKHSTRCGISRMVIKQFEKKFTEDMKDLKVYYLDLLNYRSISDEVGYTFQVRHESPQLLIIKNGVAVANASHYDITTIDLQ
;
A
#
# COMPACT_ATOMS: atom_id res chain seq x y z
N MET A 1 11.68 24.30 -5.10
CA MET A 1 11.77 23.80 -4.78
C MET A 1 11.68 23.46 -4.74
N GLY A 2 11.25 23.43 -5.08
CA GLY A 2 10.99 22.86 -4.81
C GLY A 2 10.82 22.54 -5.27
N ILE A 3 10.69 22.76 -5.54
CA ILE A 3 10.64 22.29 -5.72
C ILE A 3 10.95 21.87 -5.96
N LEU A 4 10.86 21.83 -6.13
CA LEU A 4 11.17 21.20 -6.12
C LEU A 4 11.44 20.53 -6.10
N ASP A 5 11.43 20.48 -6.14
CA ASP A 5 11.64 19.70 -6.02
C ASP A 5 11.54 19.09 -6.28
N SER A 6 11.46 19.13 -6.59
CA SER A 6 11.34 18.36 -6.71
C SER A 6 11.31 17.99 -7.19
N LEU A 7 11.16 18.15 -7.44
CA LEU A 7 11.17 17.60 -7.62
C LEU A 7 11.49 17.01 -7.83
N PHE A 8 11.67 16.64 -7.90
CA PHE A 8 11.88 15.81 -7.83
C PHE A 8 11.93 15.00 -7.85
N GLY A 9 11.79 14.89 -8.00
CA GLY A 9 11.74 13.94 -7.97
C GLY A 9 11.52 13.44 -7.93
N ARG A 10 11.27 13.00 -8.03
CA ARG A 10 11.00 12.54 -7.82
C ARG A 10 10.46 11.86 -7.99
N GLY A 11 10.41 11.37 -8.32
CA GLY A 11 9.83 10.84 -8.53
C GLY A 11 8.86 10.66 -8.15
N GLU A 12 8.74 10.43 -7.76
CA GLU A 12 8.06 10.47 -7.32
C GLU A 12 7.28 11.03 -7.20
N THR A 13 7.22 10.67 -7.65
CA THR A 13 6.52 11.29 -7.53
C THR A 13 5.53 11.55 -6.62
N LYS A 14 5.52 12.24 -6.17
CA LYS A 14 4.70 12.56 -5.07
C LYS A 14 3.35 13.01 -5.49
N GLN A 15 2.33 12.45 -4.95
CA GLN A 15 0.95 12.78 -5.29
C GLN A 15 0.55 14.09 -4.66
N VAL A 16 0.31 15.09 -5.48
CA VAL A 16 -0.17 16.38 -4.98
C VAL A 16 -1.56 16.19 -4.40
N GLY A 17 -1.77 16.63 -3.16
CA GLY A 17 -3.06 16.55 -2.50
C GLY A 17 -3.38 15.21 -1.87
N SER A 18 -2.50 14.24 -2.01
CA SER A 18 -2.70 12.95 -1.36
C SER A 18 -2.23 13.01 0.08
N ASN A 19 -3.03 12.45 0.99
CA ASN A 19 -2.65 12.34 2.40
C ASN A 19 -2.02 10.98 2.72
N VAL A 20 -1.84 10.12 1.71
CA VAL A 20 -1.29 8.79 1.93
C VAL A 20 0.21 8.88 2.11
N ASN A 21 0.69 8.26 3.18
CA ASN A 21 2.12 8.15 3.45
C ASN A 21 2.61 6.86 2.79
N TRP A 22 2.90 6.92 1.50
CA TRP A 22 3.34 5.76 0.73
C TRP A 22 4.76 5.37 1.09
N ILE A 23 4.96 4.11 1.46
CA ILE A 23 6.27 3.55 1.77
C ILE A 23 6.57 2.49 0.72
N PRO A 24 7.58 2.69 -0.14
CA PRO A 24 7.88 1.69 -1.18
C PRO A 24 8.32 0.38 -0.55
N MET A 25 7.78 -0.72 -1.07
CA MET A 25 8.17 -2.05 -0.62
C MET A 25 9.00 -2.69 -1.70
N ASN A 26 10.30 -2.78 -1.47
CA ASN A 26 11.23 -3.26 -2.48
C ASN A 26 12.29 -4.21 -1.94
N ILE A 27 12.21 -4.59 -0.66
CA ILE A 27 13.13 -5.52 -0.02
C ILE A 27 12.29 -6.52 0.76
N ILE A 28 12.60 -7.80 0.62
CA ILE A 28 11.80 -8.84 1.26
C ILE A 28 11.80 -8.72 2.79
N ASP A 29 12.88 -8.18 3.35
CA ASP A 29 13.00 -7.98 4.80
C ASP A 29 11.92 -7.05 5.35
N GLN A 30 11.31 -6.23 4.51
CA GLN A 30 10.25 -5.34 4.95
C GLN A 30 9.03 -6.09 5.45
N ILE A 31 8.86 -7.35 5.06
CA ILE A 31 7.75 -8.16 5.57
C ILE A 31 7.89 -8.33 7.08
N ALA A 32 9.10 -8.62 7.56
CA ALA A 32 9.34 -8.72 9.00
C ALA A 32 9.13 -7.37 9.69
N THR A 33 9.55 -6.28 9.04
CA THR A 33 9.33 -4.94 9.57
C THR A 33 7.84 -4.64 9.72
N ILE A 34 7.05 -5.00 8.72
CA ILE A 34 5.61 -4.80 8.76
C ILE A 34 4.98 -5.57 9.91
N LYS A 35 5.40 -6.82 10.09
CA LYS A 35 4.88 -7.62 11.19
C LYS A 35 5.17 -6.98 12.53
N GLU A 36 6.38 -6.47 12.69
CA GLU A 36 6.77 -5.83 13.94
C GLU A 36 6.01 -4.53 14.18
N GLN A 37 5.90 -3.69 13.15
CA GLN A 37 5.16 -2.43 13.26
C GLN A 37 3.70 -2.66 13.59
N SER A 38 3.13 -3.73 13.04
CA SER A 38 1.71 -4.00 13.22
C SER A 38 1.33 -4.41 14.63
N LYS A 39 2.32 -4.64 15.48
CA LYS A 39 2.05 -4.94 16.89
C LYS A 39 1.56 -3.72 17.64
N SER A 40 1.93 -2.53 17.21
CA SER A 40 1.58 -1.30 17.90
C SER A 40 0.69 -0.37 17.09
N GLU A 41 0.50 -0.61 15.80
CA GLU A 41 -0.31 0.25 14.96
C GLU A 41 -0.83 -0.54 13.77
N VAL A 42 -1.87 -0.04 13.14
CA VAL A 42 -2.41 -0.64 11.93
C VAL A 42 -1.45 -0.33 10.78
N VAL A 43 -1.13 -1.34 9.97
CA VAL A 43 -0.28 -1.16 8.79
C VAL A 43 -1.07 -1.62 7.58
N LEU A 44 -1.07 -0.82 6.53
CA LEU A 44 -1.73 -1.15 5.28
C LEU A 44 -0.69 -1.54 4.24
N LEU A 45 -1.04 -2.49 3.39
CA LEU A 45 -0.18 -2.93 2.30
C LEU A 45 -1.00 -2.98 1.02
N PHE A 46 -0.62 -2.18 0.04
CA PHE A 46 -1.34 -2.05 -1.22
C PHE A 46 -0.52 -2.67 -2.35
N LYS A 47 -1.06 -3.71 -2.97
CA LYS A 47 -0.45 -4.31 -4.15
C LYS A 47 -1.02 -3.63 -5.39
N HIS A 48 -0.14 -3.08 -6.19
CA HIS A 48 -0.52 -2.29 -7.36
C HIS A 48 0.15 -2.82 -8.62
N SER A 49 -0.61 -2.87 -9.70
CA SER A 49 -0.06 -3.19 -11.01
C SER A 49 -0.13 -1.95 -11.88
N THR A 50 1.03 -1.41 -12.25
CA THR A 50 1.07 -0.18 -13.05
C THR A 50 0.54 -0.37 -14.46
N ARG A 51 0.39 -1.61 -14.90
CA ARG A 51 -0.11 -1.91 -16.25
C ARG A 51 -1.59 -2.22 -16.30
N CYS A 52 -2.25 -2.23 -15.15
CA CYS A 52 -3.67 -2.55 -15.06
C CYS A 52 -4.49 -1.29 -14.89
N GLY A 53 -5.44 -1.04 -15.80
CA GLY A 53 -6.29 0.14 -15.74
C GLY A 53 -7.14 0.18 -14.48
N ILE A 54 -7.65 -0.98 -14.06
CA ILE A 54 -8.45 -1.06 -12.84
C ILE A 54 -7.59 -0.69 -11.64
N SER A 55 -6.35 -1.20 -11.60
CA SER A 55 -5.44 -0.90 -10.49
C SER A 55 -5.14 0.59 -10.40
N ARG A 56 -4.92 1.23 -11.56
CA ARG A 56 -4.64 2.67 -11.58
C ARG A 56 -5.83 3.48 -11.10
N MET A 57 -7.03 3.08 -11.49
CA MET A 57 -8.24 3.77 -11.04
C MET A 57 -8.46 3.59 -9.55
N VAL A 58 -8.30 2.35 -9.08
CA VAL A 58 -8.57 2.01 -7.68
C VAL A 58 -7.59 2.72 -6.75
N ILE A 59 -6.30 2.81 -7.12
CA ILE A 59 -5.34 3.47 -6.25
C ILE A 59 -5.66 4.95 -6.08
N LYS A 60 -6.15 5.59 -7.13
CA LYS A 60 -6.57 7.00 -7.03
C LYS A 60 -7.79 7.17 -6.14
N GLN A 61 -8.75 6.26 -6.25
CA GLN A 61 -9.91 6.29 -5.36
C GLN A 61 -9.50 6.03 -3.92
N PHE A 62 -8.57 5.12 -3.72
CA PHE A 62 -8.04 4.82 -2.41
C PHE A 62 -7.40 6.06 -1.79
N GLU A 63 -6.60 6.76 -2.56
CA GLU A 63 -5.94 7.97 -2.08
C GLU A 63 -6.95 9.03 -1.66
N LYS A 64 -8.07 9.11 -2.36
CA LYS A 64 -9.11 10.09 -2.04
C LYS A 64 -9.80 9.81 -0.72
N LYS A 65 -9.76 8.56 -0.24
CA LYS A 65 -10.36 8.21 1.05
C LYS A 65 -9.58 8.76 2.23
N PHE A 66 -8.30 9.07 2.02
CA PHE A 66 -7.45 9.49 3.12
C PHE A 66 -7.71 10.94 3.47
N THR A 67 -7.99 11.18 4.74
CA THR A 67 -8.18 12.51 5.29
C THR A 67 -6.92 12.91 6.05
N GLU A 68 -6.90 14.15 6.53
CA GLU A 68 -5.75 14.68 7.25
C GLU A 68 -5.42 13.84 8.49
N ASP A 69 -6.43 13.36 9.19
CA ASP A 69 -6.20 12.56 10.41
C ASP A 69 -5.68 11.16 10.12
N MET A 70 -5.67 10.73 8.87
CA MET A 70 -5.17 9.40 8.51
C MET A 70 -3.75 9.44 7.97
N LYS A 71 -3.15 10.61 7.89
CA LYS A 71 -1.84 10.77 7.23
C LYS A 71 -0.71 10.02 7.91
N ASP A 72 -0.89 9.63 9.17
CA ASP A 72 0.15 8.90 9.90
C ASP A 72 0.04 7.39 9.73
N LEU A 73 -1.02 6.90 9.09
CA LEU A 73 -1.13 5.48 8.77
C LEU A 73 0.00 5.09 7.82
N LYS A 74 0.68 4.01 8.13
CA LYS A 74 1.71 3.49 7.24
C LYS A 74 1.06 2.68 6.14
N VAL A 75 1.32 3.06 4.90
CA VAL A 75 0.77 2.36 3.74
C VAL A 75 1.91 1.93 2.85
N TYR A 76 2.18 0.64 2.83
CA TYR A 76 3.24 0.11 1.97
C TYR A 76 2.72 -0.04 0.56
N TYR A 77 3.56 0.35 -0.39
CA TYR A 77 3.26 0.31 -1.81
C TYR A 77 4.08 -0.80 -2.44
N LEU A 78 3.42 -1.81 -2.98
CA LEU A 78 4.09 -2.94 -3.62
C LEU A 78 3.75 -2.95 -5.09
N ASP A 79 4.75 -2.62 -5.92
CA ASP A 79 4.64 -2.72 -7.37
C ASP A 79 4.87 -4.18 -7.75
N LEU A 80 3.79 -4.91 -7.87
CA LEU A 80 3.90 -6.35 -7.99
C LEU A 80 4.58 -6.81 -9.29
N LEU A 81 4.54 -6.01 -10.34
CA LEU A 81 5.18 -6.40 -11.60
C LEU A 81 6.70 -6.42 -11.48
N ASN A 82 7.26 -5.49 -10.71
CA ASN A 82 8.70 -5.43 -10.51
C ASN A 82 9.18 -6.22 -9.30
N TYR A 83 8.28 -6.57 -8.38
CA TYR A 83 8.65 -7.23 -7.12
C TYR A 83 7.75 -8.44 -6.87
N ARG A 84 7.64 -9.29 -7.90
CA ARG A 84 6.73 -10.42 -7.83
C ARG A 84 7.05 -11.39 -6.71
N SER A 85 8.33 -11.66 -6.47
CA SER A 85 8.69 -12.59 -5.40
C SER A 85 8.31 -12.04 -4.02
N ILE A 86 8.38 -10.72 -3.85
CA ILE A 86 7.92 -10.10 -2.60
C ILE A 86 6.40 -10.24 -2.49
N SER A 87 5.69 -10.05 -3.59
CA SER A 87 4.24 -10.21 -3.60
C SER A 87 3.84 -11.63 -3.22
N ASP A 88 4.56 -12.63 -3.74
CA ASP A 88 4.29 -14.03 -3.41
C ASP A 88 4.52 -14.29 -1.94
N GLU A 89 5.62 -13.75 -1.39
CA GLU A 89 5.93 -13.94 0.01
C GLU A 89 4.92 -13.26 0.92
N VAL A 90 4.40 -12.11 0.51
CA VAL A 90 3.34 -11.43 1.25
C VAL A 90 2.11 -12.34 1.35
N GLY A 91 1.70 -12.94 0.22
CA GLY A 91 0.56 -13.83 0.21
C GLY A 91 0.77 -15.03 1.12
N TYR A 92 1.97 -15.59 1.09
CA TYR A 92 2.31 -16.73 1.93
C TYR A 92 2.34 -16.35 3.41
N THR A 93 3.04 -15.27 3.73
CA THR A 93 3.24 -14.84 5.13
C THR A 93 1.93 -14.48 5.80
N PHE A 94 1.08 -13.73 5.10
CA PHE A 94 -0.16 -13.23 5.70
C PHE A 94 -1.37 -14.10 5.37
N GLN A 95 -1.15 -15.21 4.65
CA GLN A 95 -2.20 -16.18 4.32
C GLN A 95 -3.35 -15.53 3.57
N VAL A 96 -3.02 -14.72 2.56
CA VAL A 96 -4.01 -14.04 1.72
C VAL A 96 -3.75 -14.43 0.27
N ARG A 97 -4.78 -14.96 -0.38
CA ARG A 97 -4.67 -15.33 -1.79
C ARG A 97 -4.32 -14.09 -2.60
N HIS A 98 -3.36 -14.24 -3.50
CA HIS A 98 -2.94 -13.13 -4.35
C HIS A 98 -4.06 -12.66 -5.27
N GLU A 99 -4.27 -11.35 -5.29
CA GLU A 99 -5.10 -10.67 -6.28
C GLU A 99 -4.50 -9.30 -6.51
N SER A 100 -4.94 -8.59 -7.54
CA SER A 100 -4.40 -7.29 -7.88
C SER A 100 -5.45 -6.46 -8.60
N PRO A 101 -5.70 -5.22 -8.18
CA PRO A 101 -5.13 -4.57 -6.99
C PRO A 101 -5.67 -5.22 -5.72
N GLN A 102 -4.86 -5.15 -4.67
CA GLN A 102 -5.26 -5.78 -3.40
C GLN A 102 -4.73 -4.96 -2.24
N LEU A 103 -5.55 -4.80 -1.22
CA LEU A 103 -5.18 -4.12 0.02
C LEU A 103 -5.26 -5.10 1.17
N LEU A 104 -4.20 -5.15 1.98
CA LEU A 104 -4.19 -5.90 3.22
C LEU A 104 -4.18 -4.92 4.39
N ILE A 105 -4.96 -5.22 5.42
CA ILE A 105 -4.95 -4.48 6.67
C ILE A 105 -4.33 -5.39 7.70
N ILE A 106 -3.18 -4.99 8.26
CA ILE A 106 -2.35 -5.85 9.09
C ILE A 106 -2.31 -5.31 10.51
N LYS A 107 -2.60 -6.19 11.48
CA LYS A 107 -2.54 -5.90 12.90
C LYS A 107 -1.96 -7.12 13.59
N ASN A 108 -1.06 -6.89 14.54
CA ASN A 108 -0.47 -7.97 15.35
C ASN A 108 0.10 -9.09 14.49
N GLY A 109 0.70 -8.73 13.38
CA GLY A 109 1.39 -9.67 12.51
C GLY A 109 0.51 -10.48 11.59
N VAL A 110 -0.81 -10.20 11.56
CA VAL A 110 -1.72 -10.95 10.70
C VAL A 110 -2.56 -9.99 9.86
N ALA A 111 -3.01 -10.46 8.71
CA ALA A 111 -3.95 -9.70 7.90
C ALA A 111 -5.35 -9.90 8.48
N VAL A 112 -5.85 -8.87 9.16
CA VAL A 112 -7.18 -8.94 9.78
C VAL A 112 -8.29 -8.68 8.78
N ALA A 113 -7.96 -8.07 7.64
CA ALA A 113 -8.91 -7.83 6.55
C ALA A 113 -8.14 -7.65 5.26
N ASN A 114 -8.81 -7.89 4.16
CA ASN A 114 -8.24 -7.61 2.84
C ASN A 114 -9.38 -7.33 1.88
N ALA A 115 -9.06 -6.63 0.79
CA ALA A 115 -10.02 -6.33 -0.25
C ALA A 115 -9.30 -6.30 -1.59
N SER A 116 -10.03 -6.60 -2.64
CA SER A 116 -9.48 -6.65 -3.99
C SER A 116 -10.33 -5.84 -4.93
N HIS A 117 -9.70 -5.31 -5.98
CA HIS A 117 -10.40 -4.60 -7.05
C HIS A 117 -11.20 -3.44 -6.46
N TYR A 118 -12.43 -3.25 -6.88
CA TYR A 118 -13.22 -2.11 -6.44
C TYR A 118 -13.62 -2.15 -4.97
N ASP A 119 -13.56 -3.32 -4.34
CA ASP A 119 -13.86 -3.42 -2.91
C ASP A 119 -12.89 -2.61 -2.06
N ILE A 120 -11.69 -2.33 -2.59
CA ILE A 120 -10.71 -1.50 -1.89
C ILE A 120 -11.28 -0.11 -1.62
N THR A 121 -12.15 0.37 -2.50
CA THR A 121 -12.69 1.73 -2.37
C THR A 121 -13.73 1.85 -1.28
N THR A 122 -14.26 0.74 -0.78
CA THR A 122 -15.33 0.76 0.21
C THR A 122 -14.96 0.10 1.54
N ILE A 123 -13.78 -0.53 1.62
CA ILE A 123 -13.38 -1.20 2.85
C ILE A 123 -13.10 -0.18 3.95
N ASP A 124 -13.47 -0.54 5.17
CA ASP A 124 -13.17 0.28 6.34
C ASP A 124 -11.69 0.11 6.69
N LEU A 125 -10.97 1.22 6.77
CA LEU A 125 -9.52 1.21 7.01
C LEU A 125 -9.15 1.21 8.49
N GLN A 126 -10.12 1.30 9.36
CA GLN A 126 -9.89 1.32 10.81
C GLN A 126 -10.59 0.12 11.53
#